data_95b541a7fe39385ea3a792701a48d6e5
#
_entry.id   95b541a7fe39385ea3a792701a48d6e5
#
_cell.length_a   1.000
_cell.length_b   1.000
_cell.length_c   1.000
_cell.angle_alpha   90.00
_cell.angle_beta   90.00
_cell.angle_gamma   90.00
#
_symmetry.space_group_name_H-M   'P 1'
#
loop_
_entity.id
_entity.type
_entity.pdbx_description
1 polymer ?
#
loop_
_entity_poly.entity_id
_entity_poly.type
_entity_poly.pdbx_seq_one_letter_code
_entity_poly.pdbx_strand_id
1 'polypeptide(L)'
;MPEQGKINRELWVEEDRRMWIMEDNILSCQEDELSEEMKRTDYIYMVSRKNLIISLNAELDHHLADEMREVIDEIIDERGVNRIIIDFSKVGFMDSAGIGLIMGRYKKIRDKGDISVVGVDESIKRILLISGLHKIVYIYDNLMDAVKKENRRDV
;
A
#
# COMPACT_ATOMS: atom_id res chain seq x y z
N MET A 1 -7.42 24.96 0.53
CA MET A 1 -6.32 24.30 1.22
C MET A 1 -6.66 24.10 2.69
N PRO A 2 -6.47 22.91 3.20
CA PRO A 2 -6.66 22.72 4.62
C PRO A 2 -5.63 23.53 5.40
N GLU A 3 -6.05 24.00 6.59
CA GLU A 3 -5.14 24.67 7.50
C GLU A 3 -4.00 23.75 7.92
N GLN A 4 -2.83 24.32 8.22
CA GLN A 4 -1.66 23.51 8.57
C GLN A 4 -1.89 22.52 9.71
N GLY A 5 -2.71 22.88 10.69
CA GLY A 5 -3.05 21.98 11.79
C GLY A 5 -3.93 20.80 11.40
N LYS A 6 -4.53 20.84 10.21
CA LYS A 6 -5.40 19.76 9.70
C LYS A 6 -4.75 18.94 8.60
N ILE A 7 -3.60 19.35 8.13
CA ILE A 7 -2.89 18.65 7.02
C ILE A 7 -2.64 17.18 7.33
N ASN A 8 -2.43 16.84 8.58
CA ASN A 8 -2.15 15.49 9.00
C ASN A 8 -3.41 14.65 9.27
N ARG A 9 -4.60 15.26 9.14
CA ARG A 9 -5.85 14.57 9.44
C ARG A 9 -6.62 14.16 8.21
N GLU A 10 -6.61 15.00 7.20
CA GLU A 10 -7.38 14.75 5.98
C GLU A 10 -6.46 14.83 4.77
N LEU A 11 -6.39 13.76 4.02
CA LEU A 11 -5.62 13.67 2.81
C LEU A 11 -6.55 13.29 1.67
N TRP A 12 -6.50 14.06 0.61
CA TRP A 12 -7.31 13.81 -0.57
C TRP A 12 -6.47 13.14 -1.65
N VAL A 13 -7.00 12.08 -2.21
CA VAL A 13 -6.47 11.48 -3.42
C VAL A 13 -7.26 12.09 -4.57
N GLU A 14 -6.64 13.03 -5.25
CA GLU A 14 -7.31 13.91 -6.20
C GLU A 14 -7.98 13.16 -7.35
N GLU A 15 -7.31 12.13 -7.86
CA GLU A 15 -7.79 11.35 -8.98
C GLU A 15 -8.99 10.45 -8.63
N ASP A 16 -8.96 9.89 -7.43
CA ASP A 16 -9.99 8.96 -6.95
C ASP A 16 -11.03 9.63 -6.06
N ARG A 17 -10.81 10.87 -5.66
CA ARG A 17 -11.66 11.64 -4.76
C ARG A 17 -12.02 10.91 -3.46
N ARG A 18 -11.09 10.11 -2.98
CA ARG A 18 -11.25 9.42 -1.70
C ARG A 18 -10.56 10.19 -0.62
N MET A 19 -11.20 10.21 0.53
CA MET A 19 -10.64 10.87 1.69
C MET A 19 -10.04 9.85 2.64
N TRP A 20 -8.79 10.04 2.97
CA TRP A 20 -8.12 9.31 4.03
C TRP A 20 -7.97 10.24 5.23
N ILE A 21 -8.35 9.74 6.39
CA ILE A 21 -8.27 10.51 7.62
C ILE A 21 -7.17 9.93 8.49
N MET A 22 -6.34 10.82 9.00
CA MET A 22 -5.33 10.47 9.98
C MET A 22 -5.73 11.06 11.34
N GLU A 23 -6.29 10.21 12.20
CA GLU A 23 -6.65 10.58 13.57
C GLU A 23 -5.64 9.93 14.51
N ASP A 24 -5.01 10.74 15.36
CA ASP A 24 -4.04 10.27 16.36
C ASP A 24 -2.98 9.33 15.76
N ASN A 25 -2.51 9.64 14.54
CA ASN A 25 -1.57 8.84 13.76
C ASN A 25 -2.16 7.54 13.20
N ILE A 26 -3.46 7.34 13.27
CA ILE A 26 -4.14 6.23 12.61
C ILE A 26 -4.63 6.71 11.25
N LEU A 27 -4.26 5.98 10.23
CA LEU A 27 -4.69 6.26 8.87
C LEU A 27 -5.85 5.33 8.52
N SER A 28 -7.01 5.91 8.21
CA SER A 28 -8.18 5.15 7.81
C SER A 28 -8.87 5.79 6.62
N CYS A 29 -9.51 4.98 5.80
CA CYS A 29 -10.34 5.45 4.71
C CYS A 29 -11.80 5.49 5.16
N GLN A 30 -12.47 6.60 4.93
CA GLN A 30 -13.91 6.69 5.21
C GLN A 30 -14.69 6.03 4.10
N GLU A 31 -14.96 4.74 4.27
CA GLU A 31 -15.66 3.93 3.27
C GLU A 31 -17.09 4.39 3.00
N ASP A 32 -17.75 4.96 4.03
CA ASP A 32 -19.14 5.40 3.92
C ASP A 32 -19.35 6.56 2.92
N GLU A 33 -18.29 7.29 2.64
CA GLU A 33 -18.33 8.43 1.70
C GLU A 33 -17.92 8.02 0.28
N LEU A 34 -17.50 6.77 0.08
CA LEU A 34 -17.11 6.29 -1.24
C LEU A 34 -18.35 6.04 -2.10
N SER A 35 -18.28 6.47 -3.36
CA SER A 35 -19.29 6.09 -4.34
C SER A 35 -19.25 4.58 -4.59
N GLU A 36 -20.36 4.00 -5.07
CA GLU A 36 -20.42 2.59 -5.43
C GLU A 36 -19.38 2.22 -6.50
N GLU A 37 -19.07 3.14 -7.38
CA GLU A 37 -18.05 2.96 -8.40
C GLU A 37 -16.66 2.86 -7.79
N MET A 38 -16.36 3.71 -6.80
CA MET A 38 -15.08 3.68 -6.08
C MET A 38 -14.91 2.41 -5.24
N LYS A 39 -15.99 1.91 -4.66
CA LYS A 39 -15.98 0.64 -3.92
C LYS A 39 -15.68 -0.57 -4.80
N ARG A 40 -15.88 -0.45 -6.10
CA ARG A 40 -15.61 -1.51 -7.07
C ARG A 40 -14.24 -1.45 -7.70
N THR A 41 -13.42 -0.47 -7.36
CA THR A 41 -12.04 -0.44 -7.86
C THR A 41 -11.21 -1.55 -7.22
N ASP A 42 -10.31 -2.11 -8.01
CA ASP A 42 -9.46 -3.23 -7.57
C ASP A 42 -8.44 -2.82 -6.53
N TYR A 43 -8.10 -1.57 -6.47
CA TYR A 43 -7.22 -1.01 -5.44
C TYR A 43 -7.47 0.49 -5.27
N ILE A 44 -7.08 0.98 -4.12
CA ILE A 44 -7.04 2.40 -3.83
C ILE A 44 -5.64 2.75 -3.34
N TYR A 45 -5.20 3.97 -3.60
CA TYR A 45 -3.92 4.41 -3.08
C TYR A 45 -3.98 5.85 -2.59
N MET A 46 -3.03 6.18 -1.73
CA MET A 46 -2.79 7.57 -1.36
C MET A 46 -1.30 7.79 -1.15
N VAL A 47 -0.88 9.02 -1.36
CA VAL A 47 0.48 9.45 -1.08
C VAL A 47 0.45 10.41 0.09
N SER A 48 1.22 10.08 1.12
CA SER A 48 1.38 10.91 2.31
C SER A 48 2.86 11.12 2.57
N ARG A 49 3.33 12.33 2.36
CA ARG A 49 4.75 12.66 2.45
C ARG A 49 5.56 11.81 1.46
N LYS A 50 6.44 10.95 1.95
CA LYS A 50 7.25 10.04 1.14
C LYS A 50 6.68 8.61 1.10
N ASN A 51 5.48 8.42 1.63
CA ASN A 51 4.84 7.10 1.72
C ASN A 51 3.77 6.97 0.65
N LEU A 52 3.81 5.86 -0.06
CA LEU A 52 2.72 5.40 -0.92
C LEU A 52 2.01 4.26 -0.20
N ILE A 53 0.73 4.44 0.08
CA ILE A 53 -0.09 3.44 0.75
C ILE A 53 -1.10 2.91 -0.26
N ILE A 54 -1.10 1.60 -0.45
CA ILE A 54 -1.98 0.93 -1.42
C ILE A 54 -2.84 -0.08 -0.66
N SER A 55 -4.15 0.01 -0.82
CA SER A 55 -5.09 -0.97 -0.29
C SER A 55 -5.68 -1.77 -1.44
N LEU A 56 -5.47 -3.07 -1.42
CA LEU A 56 -5.95 -3.98 -2.46
C LEU A 56 -7.38 -4.43 -2.15
N ASN A 57 -8.26 -4.36 -3.14
CA ASN A 57 -9.64 -4.82 -3.07
C ASN A 57 -9.89 -6.07 -3.93
N ALA A 58 -8.89 -6.48 -4.70
CA ALA A 58 -8.94 -7.65 -5.55
C ALA A 58 -7.62 -8.41 -5.46
N GLU A 59 -7.63 -9.66 -5.90
CA GLU A 59 -6.43 -10.49 -5.93
C GLU A 59 -5.36 -9.87 -6.83
N LEU A 60 -4.11 -9.95 -6.40
CA LEU A 60 -3.00 -9.35 -7.11
C LEU A 60 -2.51 -10.30 -8.21
N ASP A 61 -3.29 -10.36 -9.28
CA ASP A 61 -3.00 -11.14 -10.46
C ASP A 61 -2.20 -10.33 -11.50
N HIS A 62 -1.92 -10.93 -12.66
CA HIS A 62 -1.13 -10.28 -13.69
C HIS A 62 -1.80 -9.03 -14.29
N HIS A 63 -3.12 -8.98 -14.37
CA HIS A 63 -3.84 -7.80 -14.87
C HIS A 63 -3.65 -6.62 -13.93
N LEU A 64 -3.92 -6.85 -12.65
CA LEU A 64 -3.78 -5.81 -11.64
C LEU A 64 -2.33 -5.39 -11.45
N ALA A 65 -1.40 -6.36 -11.46
CA ALA A 65 0.02 -6.07 -11.34
C ALA A 65 0.54 -5.20 -12.48
N ASP A 66 0.11 -5.46 -13.72
CA ASP A 66 0.54 -4.66 -14.88
C ASP A 66 0.02 -3.21 -14.78
N GLU A 67 -1.24 -3.04 -14.40
CA GLU A 67 -1.83 -1.72 -14.18
C GLU A 67 -1.10 -0.97 -13.06
N MET A 68 -0.91 -1.61 -11.93
CA MET A 68 -0.27 -1.00 -10.77
C MET A 68 1.20 -0.64 -11.02
N ARG A 69 1.89 -1.42 -11.84
CA ARG A 69 3.30 -1.16 -12.15
C ARG A 69 3.50 0.24 -12.71
N GLU A 70 2.69 0.60 -13.69
CA GLU A 70 2.78 1.92 -14.33
C GLU A 70 2.44 3.03 -13.35
N VAL A 71 1.37 2.87 -12.59
CA VAL A 71 0.91 3.85 -11.61
C VAL A 71 1.96 4.06 -10.51
N ILE A 72 2.49 2.99 -9.96
CA ILE A 72 3.47 3.07 -8.87
C ILE A 72 4.77 3.71 -9.37
N ASP A 73 5.26 3.33 -10.54
CA ASP A 73 6.49 3.89 -11.11
C ASP A 73 6.36 5.40 -11.35
N GLU A 74 5.23 5.82 -11.88
CA GLU A 74 4.95 7.24 -12.06
C GLU A 74 4.94 8.00 -10.74
N ILE A 75 4.29 7.45 -9.71
CA ILE A 75 4.24 8.06 -8.38
C ILE A 75 5.64 8.14 -7.75
N ILE A 76 6.44 7.10 -7.86
CA ILE A 76 7.82 7.10 -7.35
C ILE A 76 8.63 8.21 -8.02
N ASP A 77 8.53 8.31 -9.35
CA ASP A 77 9.32 9.26 -10.11
C ASP A 77 8.86 10.71 -9.90
N GLU A 78 7.55 10.95 -9.85
CA GLU A 78 7.00 12.30 -9.73
C GLU A 78 6.91 12.82 -8.29
N ARG A 79 6.58 11.96 -7.34
CA ARG A 79 6.34 12.35 -5.95
C ARG A 79 7.54 12.09 -5.03
N GLY A 80 8.57 11.43 -5.52
CA GLY A 80 9.75 11.09 -4.74
C GLY A 80 9.45 10.17 -3.57
N VAL A 81 8.48 9.28 -3.74
CA VAL A 81 8.10 8.27 -2.75
C VAL A 81 9.27 7.32 -2.54
N ASN A 82 9.58 7.05 -1.27
CA ASN A 82 10.64 6.11 -0.91
C ASN A 82 10.14 4.96 -0.04
N ARG A 83 8.86 4.96 0.32
CA ARG A 83 8.28 3.88 1.11
C ARG A 83 6.92 3.49 0.54
N ILE A 84 6.75 2.18 0.33
CA ILE A 84 5.51 1.62 -0.19
C ILE A 84 4.93 0.69 0.87
N ILE A 85 3.66 0.89 1.21
CA ILE A 85 2.91 0.03 2.14
C ILE A 85 1.74 -0.56 1.38
N ILE A 86 1.65 -1.89 1.33
CA ILE A 86 0.58 -2.59 0.63
C ILE A 86 -0.28 -3.33 1.64
N ASP A 87 -1.57 -3.03 1.65
CA ASP A 87 -2.54 -3.66 2.53
C ASP A 87 -3.22 -4.82 1.82
N PHE A 88 -3.01 -6.03 2.35
CA PHE A 88 -3.56 -7.29 1.87
C PHE A 88 -4.76 -7.78 2.69
N SER A 89 -5.33 -6.94 3.57
CA SER A 89 -6.40 -7.41 4.49
C SER A 89 -7.62 -7.98 3.77
N LYS A 90 -7.88 -7.57 2.54
CA LYS A 90 -9.02 -8.04 1.74
C LYS A 90 -8.63 -9.06 0.68
N VAL A 91 -7.39 -9.50 0.66
CA VAL A 91 -6.82 -10.31 -0.43
C VAL A 91 -6.07 -11.51 0.13
N GLY A 92 -6.41 -12.70 -0.34
CA GLY A 92 -5.79 -13.94 0.08
C GLY A 92 -4.91 -14.62 -0.99
N PHE A 93 -4.66 -13.95 -2.11
CA PHE A 93 -3.88 -14.55 -3.20
C PHE A 93 -3.14 -13.51 -4.03
N MET A 94 -1.94 -13.87 -4.47
CA MET A 94 -1.24 -13.20 -5.55
C MET A 94 -0.49 -14.23 -6.40
N ASP A 95 -0.37 -13.95 -7.68
CA ASP A 95 0.38 -14.80 -8.59
C ASP A 95 1.83 -14.33 -8.78
N SER A 96 2.55 -14.95 -9.70
CA SER A 96 3.95 -14.61 -9.99
C SER A 96 4.13 -13.16 -10.49
N ALA A 97 3.12 -12.58 -11.12
CA ALA A 97 3.17 -11.19 -11.56
C ALA A 97 3.10 -10.24 -10.37
N GLY A 98 2.31 -10.57 -9.34
CA GLY A 98 2.28 -9.83 -8.08
C GLY A 98 3.63 -9.88 -7.36
N ILE A 99 4.24 -11.04 -7.32
CA ILE A 99 5.59 -11.21 -6.78
C ILE A 99 6.59 -10.34 -7.54
N GLY A 100 6.53 -10.37 -8.86
CA GLY A 100 7.39 -9.56 -9.73
C GLY A 100 7.17 -8.06 -9.55
N LEU A 101 5.93 -7.64 -9.34
CA LEU A 101 5.59 -6.25 -9.06
C LEU A 101 6.32 -5.76 -7.79
N ILE A 102 6.20 -6.50 -6.72
CA ILE A 102 6.82 -6.13 -5.42
C ILE A 102 8.34 -6.13 -5.55
N MET A 103 8.89 -7.16 -6.15
CA MET A 103 10.34 -7.30 -6.31
C MET A 103 10.94 -6.19 -7.18
N GLY A 104 10.27 -5.83 -8.27
CA GLY A 104 10.70 -4.76 -9.15
C GLY A 104 10.65 -3.38 -8.47
N ARG A 105 9.60 -3.12 -7.71
CA ARG A 105 9.49 -1.86 -6.94
C ARG A 105 10.51 -1.81 -5.83
N TYR A 106 10.77 -2.92 -5.16
CA TYR A 106 11.83 -3.00 -4.18
C TYR A 106 13.19 -2.60 -4.76
N LYS A 107 13.56 -3.16 -5.91
CA LYS A 107 14.82 -2.81 -6.57
C LYS A 107 14.92 -1.33 -6.90
N LYS A 108 13.79 -0.70 -7.22
CA LYS A 108 13.72 0.71 -7.58
C LYS A 108 13.94 1.64 -6.37
N ILE A 109 13.47 1.25 -5.18
CA ILE A 109 13.49 2.15 -4.01
C ILE A 109 14.44 1.72 -2.90
N ARG A 110 15.05 0.54 -2.97
CA ARG A 110 15.85 -0.04 -1.87
C ARG A 110 16.96 0.86 -1.33
N ASP A 111 17.54 1.72 -2.16
CA ASP A 111 18.60 2.63 -1.76
C ASP A 111 18.07 3.83 -0.95
N LYS A 112 16.77 4.08 -1.03
CA LYS A 112 16.12 5.25 -0.41
C LYS A 112 15.13 4.87 0.68
N GLY A 113 14.59 3.65 0.64
CA GLY A 113 13.53 3.26 1.54
C GLY A 113 13.20 1.78 1.47
N ASP A 114 11.94 1.45 1.74
CA ASP A 114 11.52 0.06 1.91
C ASP A 114 10.10 -0.19 1.42
N ILE A 115 9.75 -1.47 1.36
CA ILE A 115 8.38 -1.93 1.11
C ILE A 115 7.90 -2.68 2.35
N SER A 116 6.67 -2.37 2.77
CA SER A 116 5.98 -3.06 3.86
C SER A 116 4.68 -3.65 3.37
N VAL A 117 4.27 -4.76 3.96
CA VAL A 117 2.96 -5.36 3.73
C VAL A 117 2.23 -5.48 5.06
N VAL A 118 0.92 -5.28 5.04
CA VAL A 118 0.07 -5.37 6.22
C VAL A 118 -1.14 -6.24 5.96
N GLY A 119 -1.74 -6.78 7.01
CA GLY A 119 -2.98 -7.54 6.91
C GLY A 119 -2.85 -8.85 6.15
N VAL A 120 -1.65 -9.44 6.07
CA VAL A 120 -1.44 -10.70 5.35
C VAL A 120 -2.05 -11.87 6.10
N ASP A 121 -2.77 -12.72 5.39
CA ASP A 121 -3.27 -13.99 5.93
C ASP A 121 -2.22 -15.11 5.76
N GLU A 122 -2.57 -16.32 6.19
CA GLU A 122 -1.65 -17.46 6.09
C GLU A 122 -1.28 -17.81 4.65
N SER A 123 -2.19 -17.61 3.70
CA SER A 123 -1.93 -17.88 2.28
C SER A 123 -0.91 -16.90 1.71
N ILE A 124 -1.06 -15.62 2.00
CA ILE A 124 -0.10 -14.59 1.56
C ILE A 124 1.25 -14.79 2.26
N LYS A 125 1.25 -15.10 3.58
CA LYS A 125 2.51 -15.39 4.29
C LYS A 125 3.27 -16.53 3.62
N ARG A 126 2.57 -17.58 3.22
CA ARG A 126 3.18 -18.72 2.54
C ARG A 126 3.80 -18.31 1.19
N ILE A 127 3.10 -17.48 0.43
CA ILE A 127 3.60 -16.95 -0.83
C ILE A 127 4.86 -16.10 -0.60
N LEU A 128 4.84 -15.23 0.41
CA LEU A 128 5.99 -14.42 0.78
C LEU A 128 7.21 -15.28 1.13
N LEU A 129 6.98 -16.38 1.85
CA LEU A 129 8.01 -17.31 2.27
C LEU A 129 8.61 -18.06 1.06
N ILE A 130 7.75 -18.68 0.26
CA ILE A 130 8.18 -19.50 -0.90
C ILE A 130 8.89 -18.66 -1.94
N SER A 131 8.41 -17.44 -2.19
CA SER A 131 9.00 -16.54 -3.19
C SER A 131 10.28 -15.84 -2.72
N GLY A 132 10.57 -15.88 -1.42
CA GLY A 132 11.68 -15.16 -0.84
C GLY A 132 11.40 -13.68 -0.56
N LEU A 133 10.20 -13.20 -0.85
CA LEU A 133 9.83 -11.80 -0.60
C LEU A 133 9.93 -11.41 0.88
N HIS A 134 9.72 -12.37 1.79
CA HIS A 134 9.86 -12.14 3.24
C HIS A 134 11.24 -11.59 3.65
N LYS A 135 12.24 -11.78 2.82
CA LYS A 135 13.60 -11.28 3.06
C LYS A 135 13.79 -9.82 2.68
N ILE A 136 12.90 -9.29 1.85
CA ILE A 136 13.03 -7.93 1.31
C ILE A 136 11.90 -6.99 1.70
N VAL A 137 10.77 -7.52 2.21
CA VAL A 137 9.66 -6.69 2.68
C VAL A 137 9.53 -6.81 4.18
N TYR A 138 9.03 -5.75 4.80
CA TYR A 138 8.66 -5.76 6.22
C TYR A 138 7.20 -6.14 6.35
N ILE A 139 6.88 -6.92 7.38
CA ILE A 139 5.51 -7.39 7.62
C ILE A 139 5.02 -6.80 8.94
N TYR A 140 3.85 -6.17 8.89
CA TYR A 140 3.19 -5.61 10.06
C TYR A 140 1.75 -6.13 10.12
N ASP A 141 1.17 -6.15 11.32
CA ASP A 141 -0.20 -6.62 11.51
C ASP A 141 -1.23 -5.65 10.91
N ASN A 142 -0.95 -4.36 11.01
CA ASN A 142 -1.89 -3.33 10.57
C ASN A 142 -1.16 -2.11 10.00
N LEU A 143 -1.93 -1.25 9.37
CA LEU A 143 -1.40 -0.07 8.71
C LEU A 143 -0.74 0.90 9.69
N MET A 144 -1.31 1.08 10.88
CA MET A 144 -0.76 1.98 11.88
C MET A 144 0.66 1.57 12.30
N ASP A 145 0.86 0.28 12.56
CA ASP A 145 2.19 -0.25 12.91
C ASP A 145 3.19 -0.03 11.78
N ALA A 146 2.77 -0.25 10.54
CA ALA A 146 3.62 -0.03 9.37
C ALA A 146 4.02 1.44 9.21
N VAL A 147 3.07 2.36 9.35
CA VAL A 147 3.34 3.79 9.25
C VAL A 147 4.32 4.24 10.34
N LYS A 148 4.14 3.75 11.56
CA LYS A 148 5.04 4.06 12.69
C LYS A 148 6.29 3.22 12.73
N LYS A 149 6.39 2.18 11.91
CA LYS A 149 7.48 1.18 11.93
C LYS A 149 7.61 0.46 13.27
N GLU A 150 6.48 0.21 13.92
CA GLU A 150 6.40 -0.49 15.20
C GLU A 150 5.89 -1.92 15.00
N ASN A 151 6.26 -2.82 15.91
CA ASN A 151 5.74 -4.20 15.96
C ASN A 151 5.88 -4.99 14.65
N ARG A 152 7.04 -4.87 14.02
CA ARG A 152 7.34 -5.65 12.80
C ARG A 152 7.26 -7.14 13.12
N ARG A 153 6.62 -7.90 12.24
CA ARG A 153 6.51 -9.35 12.35
C ARG A 153 7.57 -10.03 11.49
N ASP A 154 8.11 -11.12 12.02
CA ASP A 154 8.96 -12.03 11.26
C ASP A 154 8.09 -13.19 10.74
N VAL A 155 8.40 -13.65 9.56
CA VAL A 155 7.70 -14.79 8.96
C VAL A 155 8.35 -16.09 9.35
#